data_8470f2dedf0e8c8b566ca1e8f5c2eeb3
#
_entry.id   8470f2dedf0e8c8b566ca1e8f5c2eeb3
#
_cell.length_a   1.000
_cell.length_b   1.000
_cell.length_c   1.000
_cell.angle_alpha   90.00
_cell.angle_beta   90.00
_cell.angle_gamma   90.00
#
_symmetry.space_group_name_H-M   'P 1'
#
loop_
_entity.id
_entity.type
_entity.pdbx_description
1 polymer ?
#
loop_
_entity_poly.entity_id
_entity_poly.type
_entity_poly.pdbx_seq_one_letter_code
_entity_poly.pdbx_strand_id
1 'polypeptide(L)'
;IKMVPASGAASRMFKDLFEFENSDATEPNNAYIEKFFVERENFAFYEALNRVCIAEEGKSIQELVDEKRYKDIVRLLLHKEGLNYGSLPKGLLQFHKYPQYVRTAFVEHLVEGALYTNNRNNEVKIHFTVSPEHIEFFKQHLMSELPRYEDLFKVRYHVTFSIQKPSTDTLAVGLDGVPFRNED
;
A
#
# COMPACT_ATOMS: atom_id res chain seq x y z
N ILE A 1 -10.53 4.77 -21.87
CA ILE A 1 -9.55 3.94 -21.11
C ILE A 1 -8.87 4.82 -20.09
N LYS A 2 -8.80 4.37 -18.85
CA LYS A 2 -7.98 4.98 -17.80
C LYS A 2 -6.65 4.24 -17.72
N MET A 3 -5.53 4.99 -17.82
CA MET A 3 -4.17 4.45 -17.71
C MET A 3 -3.62 4.81 -16.33
N VAL A 4 -3.11 3.81 -15.61
CA VAL A 4 -2.63 3.97 -14.22
C VAL A 4 -1.23 3.37 -14.09
N PRO A 5 -0.18 4.19 -13.91
CA PRO A 5 1.12 3.69 -13.49
C PRO A 5 1.07 3.28 -12.01
N ALA A 6 1.33 2.00 -11.71
CA ALA A 6 1.19 1.43 -10.37
C ALA A 6 2.41 0.59 -9.95
N SER A 7 3.57 0.81 -10.56
CA SER A 7 4.81 0.07 -10.27
C SER A 7 5.55 0.54 -9.02
N GLY A 8 5.15 1.68 -8.42
CA GLY A 8 5.86 2.29 -7.31
C GLY A 8 5.88 1.44 -6.03
N ALA A 9 7.07 1.07 -5.56
CA ALA A 9 7.26 0.38 -4.28
C ALA A 9 6.96 1.30 -3.08
N ALA A 10 6.48 0.71 -1.99
CA ALA A 10 6.19 1.44 -0.75
C ALA A 10 7.38 1.51 0.22
N SER A 11 8.45 0.74 0.01
CA SER A 11 9.57 0.59 0.95
C SER A 11 10.16 1.92 1.44
N ARG A 12 10.28 2.92 0.55
CA ARG A 12 10.80 4.26 0.94
C ARG A 12 9.90 4.99 1.93
N MET A 13 8.59 4.70 1.95
CA MET A 13 7.65 5.36 2.89
C MET A 13 7.86 4.87 4.33
N PHE A 14 8.39 3.67 4.49
CA PHE A 14 8.57 3.01 5.77
C PHE A 14 10.04 2.94 6.21
N LYS A 15 10.92 3.76 5.57
CA LYS A 15 12.35 3.76 5.85
C LYS A 15 12.64 3.91 7.35
N ASP A 16 12.05 4.91 7.99
CA ASP A 16 12.27 5.16 9.43
C ASP A 16 11.78 4.01 10.32
N LEU A 17 10.69 3.32 9.92
CA LEU A 17 10.19 2.15 10.64
C LEU A 17 11.15 0.95 10.50
N PHE A 18 11.73 0.74 9.31
CA PHE A 18 12.78 -0.27 9.12
C PHE A 18 14.02 0.06 9.94
N GLU A 19 14.45 1.32 9.96
CA GLU A 19 15.60 1.77 10.76
C GLU A 19 15.33 1.55 12.26
N PHE A 20 14.13 1.90 12.74
CA PHE A 20 13.75 1.66 14.13
C PHE A 20 13.72 0.17 14.48
N GLU A 21 13.12 -0.67 13.63
CA GLU A 21 13.06 -2.13 13.84
C GLU A 21 14.46 -2.73 14.00
N ASN A 22 15.42 -2.31 13.15
CA ASN A 22 16.78 -2.82 13.12
C ASN A 22 17.74 -2.14 14.13
N SER A 23 17.31 -1.11 14.84
CA SER A 23 18.11 -0.40 15.83
C SER A 23 18.13 -1.14 17.19
N ASP A 24 19.02 -0.73 18.11
CA ASP A 24 19.02 -1.19 19.50
C ASP A 24 17.94 -0.51 20.36
N ALA A 25 17.24 0.51 19.84
CA ALA A 25 16.21 1.22 20.57
C ALA A 25 15.02 0.29 20.89
N THR A 26 14.55 0.34 22.13
CA THR A 26 13.37 -0.41 22.59
C THR A 26 12.11 0.43 22.60
N GLU A 27 12.24 1.74 22.55
CA GLU A 27 11.13 2.72 22.53
C GLU A 27 11.31 3.68 21.35
N PRO A 28 10.25 4.39 20.92
CA PRO A 28 10.34 5.41 19.89
C PRO A 28 11.52 6.36 20.13
N ASN A 29 12.38 6.51 19.16
CA ASN A 29 13.69 7.16 19.30
C ASN A 29 13.88 8.40 18.43
N ASN A 30 12.85 8.77 17.66
CA ASN A 30 12.83 9.98 16.85
C ASN A 30 11.40 10.49 16.66
N ALA A 31 11.25 11.75 16.26
CA ALA A 31 9.96 12.41 16.09
C ALA A 31 9.02 11.72 15.10
N TYR A 32 9.53 11.04 14.08
CA TYR A 32 8.70 10.30 13.12
C TYR A 32 8.07 9.07 13.79
N ILE A 33 8.87 8.27 14.51
CA ILE A 33 8.38 7.07 15.20
C ILE A 33 7.44 7.43 16.35
N GLU A 34 7.75 8.48 17.13
CA GLU A 34 6.85 8.99 18.17
C GLU A 34 5.49 9.37 17.57
N LYS A 35 5.50 10.18 16.50
CA LYS A 35 4.29 10.60 15.81
C LYS A 35 3.51 9.42 15.23
N PHE A 36 4.19 8.43 14.65
CA PHE A 36 3.56 7.22 14.13
C PHE A 36 2.73 6.52 15.23
N PHE A 37 3.29 6.33 16.42
CA PHE A 37 2.57 5.67 17.51
C PHE A 37 1.48 6.55 18.15
N VAL A 38 1.69 7.86 18.24
CA VAL A 38 0.68 8.81 18.74
C VAL A 38 -0.54 8.87 17.81
N GLU A 39 -0.30 8.94 16.50
CA GLU A 39 -1.35 9.09 15.49
C GLU A 39 -1.86 7.76 14.93
N ARG A 40 -1.44 6.61 15.47
CA ARG A 40 -1.69 5.26 14.92
C ARG A 40 -3.13 4.99 14.55
N GLU A 41 -4.09 5.46 15.34
CA GLU A 41 -5.53 5.26 15.10
C GLU A 41 -6.08 6.04 13.90
N ASN A 42 -5.34 7.05 13.45
CA ASN A 42 -5.70 7.84 12.27
C ASN A 42 -5.38 7.13 10.96
N PHE A 43 -4.48 6.15 10.97
CA PHE A 43 -4.12 5.42 9.76
C PHE A 43 -5.27 4.53 9.27
N ALA A 44 -5.47 4.49 7.96
CA ALA A 44 -6.50 3.68 7.33
C ALA A 44 -6.31 2.18 7.58
N PHE A 45 -5.08 1.73 7.73
CA PHE A 45 -4.72 0.34 8.00
C PHE A 45 -4.76 -0.05 9.49
N TYR A 46 -5.07 0.87 10.41
CA TYR A 46 -5.03 0.61 11.86
C TYR A 46 -5.83 -0.63 12.26
N GLU A 47 -7.08 -0.72 11.82
CA GLU A 47 -7.95 -1.86 12.15
C GLU A 47 -7.44 -3.19 11.57
N ALA A 48 -6.84 -3.14 10.37
CA ALA A 48 -6.25 -4.33 9.77
C ALA A 48 -5.02 -4.77 10.57
N LEU A 49 -4.14 -3.83 10.94
CA LEU A 49 -2.95 -4.10 11.76
C LEU A 49 -3.34 -4.61 13.15
N ASN A 50 -4.36 -4.02 13.77
CA ASN A 50 -4.83 -4.44 15.08
C ASN A 50 -5.34 -5.90 15.07
N ARG A 51 -6.10 -6.28 14.04
CA ARG A 51 -6.52 -7.69 13.86
C ARG A 51 -5.33 -8.64 13.71
N VAL A 52 -4.31 -8.23 12.98
CA VAL A 52 -3.08 -9.04 12.82
C VAL A 52 -2.33 -9.15 14.14
N CYS A 53 -2.19 -8.06 14.91
CA CYS A 53 -1.57 -8.09 16.23
C CYS A 53 -2.31 -9.05 17.18
N ILE A 54 -3.63 -9.04 17.19
CA ILE A 54 -4.43 -9.96 17.99
C ILE A 54 -4.24 -11.41 17.54
N ALA A 55 -4.17 -11.66 16.23
CA ALA A 55 -4.01 -13.02 15.71
C ALA A 55 -2.62 -13.61 15.98
N GLU A 56 -1.57 -12.81 15.81
CA GLU A 56 -0.17 -13.28 15.91
C GLU A 56 0.41 -13.19 17.33
N GLU A 57 0.04 -12.14 18.10
CA GLU A 57 0.60 -11.87 19.42
C GLU A 57 -0.42 -12.09 20.56
N GLY A 58 -1.69 -12.35 20.23
CA GLY A 58 -2.78 -12.48 21.22
C GLY A 58 -3.15 -11.17 21.90
N LYS A 59 -2.72 -10.02 21.36
CA LYS A 59 -2.84 -8.69 21.98
C LYS A 59 -3.17 -7.64 20.94
N SER A 60 -3.97 -6.65 21.36
CA SER A 60 -4.25 -5.46 20.57
C SER A 60 -3.00 -4.57 20.44
N ILE A 61 -3.01 -3.66 19.46
CA ILE A 61 -1.95 -2.64 19.33
C ILE A 61 -1.80 -1.84 20.63
N GLN A 62 -2.93 -1.50 21.30
CA GLN A 62 -2.87 -0.73 22.55
C GLN A 62 -2.14 -1.51 23.65
N GLU A 63 -2.47 -2.80 23.85
CA GLU A 63 -1.80 -3.65 24.84
C GLU A 63 -0.30 -3.81 24.53
N LEU A 64 0.07 -3.97 23.26
CA LEU A 64 1.48 -4.02 22.86
C LEU A 64 2.21 -2.70 23.12
N VAL A 65 1.55 -1.55 22.90
CA VAL A 65 2.12 -0.23 23.24
C VAL A 65 2.31 -0.08 24.76
N ASP A 66 1.31 -0.47 25.56
CA ASP A 66 1.38 -0.41 27.02
C ASP A 66 2.52 -1.28 27.59
N GLU A 67 2.81 -2.40 26.92
CA GLU A 67 3.94 -3.29 27.21
C GLU A 67 5.27 -2.85 26.58
N LYS A 68 5.30 -1.71 25.89
CA LYS A 68 6.47 -1.19 25.15
C LYS A 68 6.99 -2.11 24.04
N ARG A 69 6.13 -2.96 23.50
CA ARG A 69 6.43 -3.91 22.41
C ARG A 69 6.26 -3.26 21.02
N TYR A 70 6.82 -2.09 20.86
CA TYR A 70 6.70 -1.27 19.63
C TYR A 70 7.21 -1.98 18.38
N LYS A 71 8.33 -2.72 18.50
CA LYS A 71 8.94 -3.43 17.37
C LYS A 71 8.08 -4.58 16.85
N ASP A 72 7.30 -5.24 17.70
CA ASP A 72 6.37 -6.28 17.27
C ASP A 72 5.28 -5.70 16.36
N ILE A 73 4.77 -4.53 16.70
CA ILE A 73 3.78 -3.81 15.87
C ILE A 73 4.39 -3.43 14.52
N VAL A 74 5.62 -2.89 14.53
CA VAL A 74 6.33 -2.49 13.30
C VAL A 74 6.62 -3.72 12.43
N ARG A 75 7.08 -4.81 13.02
CA ARG A 75 7.33 -6.08 12.33
C ARG A 75 6.06 -6.60 11.63
N LEU A 76 4.93 -6.62 12.34
CA LEU A 76 3.64 -7.06 11.78
C LEU A 76 3.07 -6.10 10.72
N LEU A 77 3.44 -4.81 10.75
CA LEU A 77 3.12 -3.90 9.66
C LEU A 77 3.96 -4.19 8.41
N LEU A 78 5.27 -4.39 8.58
CA LEU A 78 6.23 -4.38 7.47
C LEU A 78 6.39 -5.74 6.79
N HIS A 79 6.34 -6.85 7.53
CA HIS A 79 6.70 -8.18 7.04
C HIS A 79 5.50 -9.08 6.71
N LYS A 80 5.80 -10.20 6.02
CA LYS A 80 4.81 -11.13 5.44
C LYS A 80 3.94 -11.88 6.45
N GLU A 81 4.38 -12.00 7.68
CA GLU A 81 3.62 -12.56 8.79
C GLU A 81 2.48 -11.64 9.25
N GLY A 82 2.51 -10.39 8.80
CA GLY A 82 1.48 -9.40 9.04
C GLY A 82 0.92 -8.78 7.77
N LEU A 83 0.93 -7.45 7.67
CA LEU A 83 0.38 -6.72 6.52
C LEU A 83 1.31 -6.67 5.30
N ASN A 84 2.58 -7.02 5.45
CA ASN A 84 3.60 -7.03 4.38
C ASN A 84 3.80 -5.68 3.67
N TYR A 85 3.55 -4.57 4.35
CA TYR A 85 3.60 -3.23 3.74
C TYR A 85 5.01 -2.81 3.29
N GLY A 86 6.05 -3.42 3.87
CA GLY A 86 7.44 -3.20 3.46
C GLY A 86 7.77 -3.70 2.06
N SER A 87 7.02 -4.70 1.55
CA SER A 87 7.27 -5.34 0.25
C SER A 87 6.17 -5.07 -0.78
N LEU A 88 5.00 -4.58 -0.38
CA LEU A 88 3.89 -4.32 -1.29
C LEU A 88 4.08 -3.02 -2.08
N PRO A 89 3.50 -2.92 -3.29
CA PRO A 89 3.44 -1.67 -4.02
C PRO A 89 2.44 -0.72 -3.37
N LYS A 90 2.67 0.59 -3.49
CA LYS A 90 1.81 1.64 -2.92
C LYS A 90 0.33 1.47 -3.29
N GLY A 91 0.06 0.99 -4.49
CA GLY A 91 -1.30 0.77 -4.98
C GLY A 91 -2.13 -0.21 -4.14
N LEU A 92 -1.49 -1.13 -3.41
CA LEU A 92 -2.15 -2.16 -2.62
C LEU A 92 -2.23 -1.85 -1.13
N LEU A 93 -1.75 -0.69 -0.69
CA LEU A 93 -1.82 -0.27 0.71
C LEU A 93 -3.14 0.45 1.01
N GLN A 94 -3.68 0.24 2.20
CA GLN A 94 -4.88 0.90 2.68
C GLN A 94 -4.53 2.30 3.20
N PHE A 95 -4.64 3.31 2.34
CA PHE A 95 -4.35 4.71 2.69
C PHE A 95 -5.59 5.62 2.69
N HIS A 96 -6.70 5.14 2.15
CA HIS A 96 -7.93 5.92 2.08
C HIS A 96 -8.91 5.47 3.16
N LYS A 97 -9.13 6.33 4.15
CA LYS A 97 -10.06 6.09 5.27
C LYS A 97 -11.34 6.88 5.07
N TYR A 98 -12.46 6.20 5.11
CA TYR A 98 -13.80 6.76 5.08
C TYR A 98 -14.54 6.39 6.37
N PRO A 99 -15.65 7.04 6.73
CA PRO A 99 -16.34 6.76 7.98
C PRO A 99 -16.74 5.30 8.20
N GLN A 100 -17.00 4.55 7.12
CA GLN A 100 -17.54 3.19 7.21
C GLN A 100 -16.64 2.12 6.55
N TYR A 101 -15.57 2.50 5.86
CA TYR A 101 -14.68 1.58 5.13
C TYR A 101 -13.32 2.21 4.86
N VAL A 102 -12.40 1.36 4.46
CA VAL A 102 -11.07 1.76 3.96
C VAL A 102 -10.88 1.22 2.55
N ARG A 103 -10.04 1.89 1.75
CA ARG A 103 -9.69 1.44 0.40
C ARG A 103 -8.20 1.53 0.17
N THR A 104 -7.72 0.66 -0.72
CA THR A 104 -6.40 0.81 -1.34
C THR A 104 -6.46 1.84 -2.46
N ALA A 105 -5.31 2.40 -2.85
CA ALA A 105 -5.26 3.30 -4.00
C ALA A 105 -5.70 2.60 -5.31
N PHE A 106 -5.45 1.29 -5.44
CA PHE A 106 -5.93 0.49 -6.55
C PHE A 106 -7.46 0.51 -6.66
N VAL A 107 -8.14 0.31 -5.53
CA VAL A 107 -9.61 0.33 -5.46
C VAL A 107 -10.16 1.73 -5.75
N GLU A 108 -9.48 2.80 -5.31
CA GLU A 108 -9.90 4.16 -5.68
C GLU A 108 -9.87 4.35 -7.21
N HIS A 109 -8.92 3.76 -7.92
CA HIS A 109 -8.90 3.82 -9.38
C HIS A 109 -10.09 3.07 -10.03
N LEU A 110 -10.61 2.01 -9.42
CA LEU A 110 -11.84 1.36 -9.88
C LEU A 110 -13.04 2.30 -9.70
N VAL A 111 -13.16 2.92 -8.52
CA VAL A 111 -14.24 3.89 -8.22
C VAL A 111 -14.20 5.08 -9.17
N GLU A 112 -13.04 5.71 -9.34
CA GLU A 112 -12.86 6.80 -10.30
C GLU A 112 -13.20 6.37 -11.74
N GLY A 113 -12.81 5.14 -12.11
CA GLY A 113 -13.17 4.56 -13.41
C GLY A 113 -14.67 4.51 -13.62
N ALA A 114 -15.44 4.04 -12.63
CA ALA A 114 -16.89 4.01 -12.70
C ALA A 114 -17.54 5.40 -12.78
N LEU A 115 -16.99 6.36 -12.04
CA LEU A 115 -17.54 7.71 -11.97
C LEU A 115 -17.24 8.57 -13.21
N TYR A 116 -16.05 8.44 -13.80
CA TYR A 116 -15.56 9.38 -14.81
C TYR A 116 -15.26 8.77 -16.19
N THR A 117 -15.14 7.45 -16.31
CA THR A 117 -14.71 6.79 -17.55
C THR A 117 -15.65 5.71 -18.08
N ASN A 118 -16.81 5.51 -17.46
CA ASN A 118 -17.78 4.56 -17.99
C ASN A 118 -18.31 5.05 -19.36
N ASN A 119 -18.61 4.12 -20.24
CA ASN A 119 -19.20 4.41 -21.53
C ASN A 119 -20.72 4.23 -21.49
N ARG A 120 -21.39 4.48 -22.63
CA ARG A 120 -22.86 4.34 -22.76
C ARG A 120 -23.38 2.92 -22.50
N ASN A 121 -22.50 1.91 -22.54
CA ASN A 121 -22.84 0.51 -22.27
C ASN A 121 -22.53 0.10 -20.81
N ASN A 122 -22.25 1.06 -19.94
CA ASN A 122 -21.79 0.83 -18.56
C ASN A 122 -20.51 -0.02 -18.46
N GLU A 123 -19.61 0.14 -19.43
CA GLU A 123 -18.29 -0.50 -19.43
C GLU A 123 -17.23 0.48 -18.98
N VAL A 124 -16.35 0.01 -18.09
CA VAL A 124 -15.21 0.75 -17.56
C VAL A 124 -13.92 0.04 -17.99
N LYS A 125 -13.04 0.75 -18.69
CA LYS A 125 -11.76 0.20 -19.15
C LYS A 125 -10.62 0.86 -18.42
N ILE A 126 -9.84 0.06 -17.68
CA ILE A 126 -8.67 0.51 -16.92
C ILE A 126 -7.47 -0.36 -17.29
N HIS A 127 -6.34 0.30 -17.48
CA HIS A 127 -5.06 -0.38 -17.69
C HIS A 127 -4.06 0.03 -16.62
N PHE A 128 -3.49 -0.95 -15.93
CA PHE A 128 -2.45 -0.74 -14.93
C PHE A 128 -1.09 -1.19 -15.47
N THR A 129 -0.08 -0.35 -15.29
CA THR A 129 1.32 -0.74 -15.49
C THR A 129 1.93 -1.01 -14.12
N VAL A 130 2.42 -2.23 -13.91
CA VAL A 130 2.90 -2.72 -12.61
C VAL A 130 4.30 -3.30 -12.74
N SER A 131 5.01 -3.47 -11.62
CA SER A 131 6.27 -4.21 -11.61
C SER A 131 6.03 -5.73 -11.75
N PRO A 132 6.99 -6.49 -12.33
CA PRO A 132 6.87 -7.93 -12.53
C PRO A 132 6.55 -8.70 -11.25
N GLU A 133 7.22 -8.34 -10.14
CA GLU A 133 7.10 -8.99 -8.84
C GLU A 133 5.74 -8.77 -8.17
N HIS A 134 4.98 -7.75 -8.59
CA HIS A 134 3.73 -7.37 -7.92
C HIS A 134 2.46 -7.74 -8.71
N ILE A 135 2.58 -8.18 -9.96
CA ILE A 135 1.41 -8.40 -10.85
C ILE A 135 0.39 -9.38 -10.26
N GLU A 136 0.85 -10.44 -9.60
CA GLU A 136 -0.05 -11.45 -9.04
C GLU A 136 -0.80 -10.90 -7.81
N PHE A 137 -0.18 -10.06 -6.99
CA PHE A 137 -0.87 -9.38 -5.88
C PHE A 137 -1.99 -8.46 -6.39
N PHE A 138 -1.73 -7.70 -7.46
CA PHE A 138 -2.76 -6.87 -8.08
C PHE A 138 -3.92 -7.68 -8.65
N LYS A 139 -3.65 -8.81 -9.31
CA LYS A 139 -4.69 -9.70 -9.86
C LYS A 139 -5.55 -10.30 -8.75
N GLN A 140 -4.92 -10.80 -7.68
CA GLN A 140 -5.63 -11.37 -6.54
C GLN A 140 -6.52 -10.32 -5.88
N HIS A 141 -6.00 -9.11 -5.66
CA HIS A 141 -6.77 -8.00 -5.09
C HIS A 141 -7.92 -7.57 -6.01
N LEU A 142 -7.69 -7.52 -7.33
CA LEU A 142 -8.75 -7.27 -8.30
C LEU A 142 -9.87 -8.31 -8.18
N MET A 143 -9.53 -9.60 -8.17
CA MET A 143 -10.51 -10.68 -8.09
C MET A 143 -11.35 -10.62 -6.82
N SER A 144 -10.78 -10.21 -5.70
CA SER A 144 -11.51 -10.07 -4.43
C SER A 144 -12.45 -8.86 -4.40
N GLU A 145 -12.07 -7.76 -5.05
CA GLU A 145 -12.80 -6.49 -4.98
C GLU A 145 -13.81 -6.29 -6.12
N LEU A 146 -13.49 -6.80 -7.31
CA LEU A 146 -14.22 -6.52 -8.54
C LEU A 146 -15.74 -6.76 -8.44
N PRO A 147 -16.22 -7.92 -7.92
CA PRO A 147 -17.66 -8.20 -7.86
C PRO A 147 -18.44 -7.16 -7.05
N ARG A 148 -17.84 -6.68 -5.96
CA ARG A 148 -18.44 -5.66 -5.10
C ARG A 148 -18.63 -4.34 -5.83
N TYR A 149 -17.61 -3.91 -6.60
CA TYR A 149 -17.65 -2.62 -7.28
C TYR A 149 -18.45 -2.67 -8.58
N GLU A 150 -18.50 -3.80 -9.27
CA GLU A 150 -19.43 -4.03 -10.39
C GLU A 150 -20.88 -3.95 -9.93
N ASP A 151 -21.20 -4.58 -8.79
CA ASP A 151 -22.55 -4.50 -8.24
C ASP A 151 -22.88 -3.09 -7.72
N LEU A 152 -21.98 -2.45 -7.01
CA LEU A 152 -22.20 -1.12 -6.45
C LEU A 152 -22.49 -0.05 -7.52
N PHE A 153 -21.72 -0.04 -8.61
CA PHE A 153 -21.81 0.97 -9.67
C PHE A 153 -22.65 0.53 -10.87
N LYS A 154 -23.09 -0.73 -10.90
CA LYS A 154 -23.84 -1.32 -12.04
C LYS A 154 -23.08 -1.16 -13.37
N VAL A 155 -21.78 -1.40 -13.33
CA VAL A 155 -20.86 -1.36 -14.47
C VAL A 155 -20.14 -2.68 -14.66
N ARG A 156 -19.56 -2.89 -15.83
CA ARG A 156 -18.64 -3.98 -16.12
C ARG A 156 -17.22 -3.45 -16.28
N TYR A 157 -16.29 -3.96 -15.49
CA TYR A 157 -14.89 -3.58 -15.60
C TYR A 157 -14.11 -4.49 -16.56
N HIS A 158 -13.33 -3.85 -17.41
CA HIS A 158 -12.30 -4.48 -18.24
C HIS A 158 -10.94 -3.98 -17.75
N VAL A 159 -10.33 -4.73 -16.83
CA VAL A 159 -9.03 -4.38 -16.27
C VAL A 159 -7.95 -5.18 -16.94
N THR A 160 -6.92 -4.49 -17.42
CA THR A 160 -5.74 -5.09 -18.05
C THR A 160 -4.47 -4.65 -17.34
N PHE A 161 -3.43 -5.47 -17.45
CA PHE A 161 -2.13 -5.20 -16.83
C PHE A 161 -1.01 -5.27 -17.88
N SER A 162 -0.02 -4.40 -17.74
CA SER A 162 1.28 -4.52 -18.40
C SER A 162 2.40 -4.44 -17.38
N ILE A 163 3.54 -5.00 -17.72
CA ILE A 163 4.75 -4.93 -16.89
C ILE A 163 5.55 -3.70 -17.33
N GLN A 164 6.00 -2.91 -16.35
CA GLN A 164 6.93 -1.80 -16.60
C GLN A 164 8.23 -2.36 -17.19
N LYS A 165 8.67 -1.75 -18.27
CA LYS A 165 9.93 -2.12 -18.91
C LYS A 165 11.05 -1.24 -18.34
N PRO A 166 12.25 -1.79 -18.09
CA PRO A 166 13.40 -1.00 -17.64
C PRO A 166 13.72 0.20 -18.54
N SER A 167 13.43 0.08 -19.84
CA SER A 167 13.61 1.18 -20.81
C SER A 167 12.69 2.39 -20.59
N THR A 168 11.68 2.26 -19.73
CA THR A 168 10.76 3.35 -19.36
C THR A 168 11.05 3.94 -17.97
N ASP A 169 12.10 3.47 -17.31
CA ASP A 169 12.51 4.00 -16.03
C ASP A 169 13.08 5.41 -16.19
N THR A 170 12.73 6.27 -15.24
CA THR A 170 13.25 7.65 -15.23
C THR A 170 14.65 7.66 -14.67
N LEU A 171 15.58 8.23 -15.42
CA LEU A 171 16.95 8.48 -14.92
C LEU A 171 16.94 9.70 -14.00
N ALA A 172 17.40 9.54 -12.77
CA ALA A 172 17.71 10.65 -11.91
C ALA A 172 19.07 11.24 -12.31
N VAL A 173 19.13 12.56 -12.46
CA VAL A 173 20.38 13.28 -12.79
C VAL A 173 20.71 14.28 -11.70
N GLY A 174 22.01 14.47 -11.45
CA GLY A 174 22.50 15.53 -10.57
C GLY A 174 22.34 16.93 -11.20
N LEU A 175 22.64 17.96 -10.42
CA LEU A 175 22.64 19.35 -10.90
C LEU A 175 23.68 19.58 -12.02
N ASP A 176 24.66 18.73 -12.14
CA ASP A 176 25.66 18.66 -13.19
C ASP A 176 25.23 17.94 -14.46
N GLY A 177 23.98 17.40 -14.45
CA GLY A 177 23.43 16.65 -15.57
C GLY A 177 23.94 15.20 -15.67
N VAL A 178 24.72 14.71 -14.70
CA VAL A 178 25.24 13.35 -14.68
C VAL A 178 24.19 12.41 -14.09
N PRO A 179 23.88 11.25 -14.74
CA PRO A 179 22.96 10.27 -14.20
C PRO A 179 23.46 9.69 -12.87
N PHE A 180 22.58 9.67 -11.85
CA PHE A 180 22.85 8.90 -10.64
C PHE A 180 22.87 7.41 -10.98
N ARG A 181 23.95 6.74 -10.59
CA ARG A 181 24.00 5.27 -10.54
C ARG A 181 23.93 4.88 -9.08
N ASN A 182 23.01 3.97 -8.73
CA ASN A 182 23.12 3.29 -7.45
C ASN A 182 24.42 2.48 -7.50
N GLU A 183 25.30 2.72 -6.57
CA GLU A 183 26.36 1.76 -6.27
C GLU A 183 25.66 0.62 -5.54
N ASP A 184 25.55 -0.55 -6.21
CA ASP A 184 25.08 -1.81 -5.63
C ASP A 184 26.10 -2.32 -4.60
#